data_6277daa04f4f7da17ad21320050b9728
#
_entry.id   6277daa04f4f7da17ad21320050b9728
#
_cell.length_a   1.000
_cell.length_b   1.000
_cell.length_c   1.000
_cell.angle_alpha   90.00
_cell.angle_beta   90.00
_cell.angle_gamma   90.00
#
_symmetry.space_group_name_H-M   'P 1'
#
loop_
_entity.id
_entity.type
_entity.pdbx_description
1 polymer ?
#
loop_
_entity_poly.entity_id
_entity_poly.type
_entity_poly.pdbx_seq_one_letter_code
_entity_poly.pdbx_strand_id
1 'polypeptide(L)'
;MKIVIEIEEPYNLDLTMKPSFLSSLYEKVNGWWIKKIGFLAGSFKLKQEGNFLIAEYNGDLDYKMFIDEVKLESGLWHNPFEHYLGNLSKKVRESVSQLSKMFPGVRLAISPRDFNLIFIGALLSKRTRYEVFVKKWFHKLWSSFRCDFKVIANLSLRELSIIGSSYQIFHLKRTLKDYLALYGDKIMLNESSFILRRKLMYCWGVGPKVADATLLFTRQEPEILPVDTHLVKATRCFNWVDKFKLPTKNLCLKYVCNENESKLLKLPICPLSLNNLCLRKQLTEIFGKLSGWIQTLTYLAGSKIKRYS
;
A
#
# COMPACT_ATOMS: atom_id res chain seq x y z
N MET A 1 4.12 9.28 26.17
CA MET A 1 4.85 7.99 26.24
C MET A 1 6.07 8.04 25.35
N LYS A 2 7.15 7.34 25.75
CA LYS A 2 8.34 7.14 24.91
C LYS A 2 8.76 5.68 24.98
N ILE A 3 9.14 5.11 23.83
CA ILE A 3 9.68 3.76 23.75
C ILE A 3 10.95 3.78 22.90
N VAL A 4 11.89 2.92 23.24
CA VAL A 4 13.10 2.64 22.48
C VAL A 4 13.11 1.15 22.20
N ILE A 5 13.13 0.77 20.93
CA ILE A 5 13.14 -0.63 20.47
C ILE A 5 14.49 -0.88 19.82
N GLU A 6 15.23 -1.85 20.32
CA GLU A 6 16.39 -2.37 19.63
C GLU A 6 15.95 -3.15 18.39
N ILE A 7 16.57 -2.85 17.26
CA ILE A 7 16.15 -3.36 15.97
C ILE A 7 17.17 -4.39 15.50
N GLU A 8 16.68 -5.54 15.09
CA GLU A 8 17.47 -6.51 14.33
C GLU A 8 17.79 -5.98 12.94
N GLU A 9 19.06 -5.91 12.59
CA GLU A 9 19.49 -5.51 11.26
C GLU A 9 19.17 -6.59 10.20
N PRO A 10 18.94 -6.20 8.95
CA PRO A 10 18.97 -4.81 8.44
C PRO A 10 17.64 -4.07 8.63
N TYR A 11 17.71 -2.79 8.98
CA TYR A 11 16.54 -1.90 9.05
C TYR A 11 16.89 -0.46 8.66
N ASN A 12 15.99 0.19 7.93
CA ASN A 12 16.10 1.60 7.55
C ASN A 12 14.70 2.25 7.53
N LEU A 13 14.42 3.08 8.53
CA LEU A 13 13.13 3.77 8.67
C LEU A 13 12.85 4.69 7.48
N ASP A 14 13.85 5.46 7.01
CA ASP A 14 13.67 6.41 5.92
C ASP A 14 13.31 5.71 4.60
N LEU A 15 13.97 4.61 4.31
CA LEU A 15 13.66 3.81 3.14
C LEU A 15 12.31 3.08 3.29
N THR A 16 11.92 2.69 4.49
CA THR A 16 10.64 2.04 4.80
C THR A 16 9.47 3.00 4.62
N MET A 17 9.60 4.23 5.10
CA MET A 17 8.54 5.25 5.00
C MET A 17 8.35 5.77 3.57
N LYS A 18 9.42 5.87 2.79
CA LYS A 18 9.43 6.53 1.47
C LYS A 18 8.46 5.94 0.44
N PRO A 19 8.37 4.63 0.21
CA PRO A 19 7.50 4.04 -0.79
C PRO A 19 6.06 3.86 -0.33
N SER A 20 5.79 4.06 0.94
CA SER A 20 4.48 3.87 1.55
C SER A 20 3.58 5.09 1.35
N PHE A 21 2.27 4.87 1.20
CA PHE A 21 1.27 5.94 1.28
C PHE A 21 1.28 6.65 2.63
N LEU A 22 1.83 6.01 3.67
CA LEU A 22 2.04 6.63 4.98
C LEU A 22 2.91 7.88 4.88
N SER A 23 3.85 7.94 3.96
CA SER A 23 4.70 9.13 3.79
C SER A 23 3.93 10.43 3.55
N SER A 24 2.66 10.36 3.10
CA SER A 24 1.78 11.52 3.00
C SER A 24 1.14 11.94 4.33
N LEU A 25 1.15 11.05 5.33
CA LEU A 25 0.63 11.31 6.66
C LEU A 25 1.68 11.97 7.56
N TYR A 26 2.93 11.96 7.14
CA TYR A 26 4.08 12.37 7.92
C TYR A 26 4.84 13.53 7.29
N GLU A 27 5.50 14.29 8.16
CA GLU A 27 6.53 15.27 7.81
C GLU A 27 7.84 14.88 8.48
N LYS A 28 8.95 14.97 7.75
CA LYS A 28 10.28 14.71 8.31
C LYS A 28 10.93 16.02 8.74
N VAL A 29 11.17 16.17 10.06
CA VAL A 29 11.78 17.37 10.65
C VAL A 29 12.87 16.94 11.63
N ASN A 30 14.10 17.39 11.43
CA ASN A 30 15.25 17.12 12.30
C ASN A 30 15.44 15.61 12.60
N GLY A 31 15.27 14.77 11.59
CA GLY A 31 15.41 13.32 11.69
C GLY A 31 14.17 12.59 12.23
N TRP A 32 13.18 13.31 12.73
CA TRP A 32 11.91 12.74 13.16
C TRP A 32 10.88 12.66 12.04
N TRP A 33 10.22 11.54 11.89
CA TRP A 33 8.98 11.37 11.15
C TRP A 33 7.82 11.72 12.09
N ILE A 34 7.25 12.92 11.91
CA ILE A 34 6.16 13.44 12.74
C ILE A 34 4.83 13.24 12.00
N LYS A 35 3.89 12.53 12.61
CA LYS A 35 2.58 12.31 12.04
C LYS A 35 1.76 13.58 12.07
N LYS A 36 1.39 14.10 10.90
CA LYS A 36 0.64 15.36 10.73
C LYS A 36 -0.81 15.14 10.36
N ILE A 37 -1.12 13.96 9.83
CA ILE A 37 -2.43 13.65 9.25
C ILE A 37 -2.87 12.27 9.74
N GLY A 38 -4.17 12.12 10.04
CA GLY A 38 -4.80 10.86 10.39
C GLY A 38 -4.82 10.55 11.88
N PHE A 39 -4.90 9.27 12.20
CA PHE A 39 -4.90 8.77 13.57
C PHE A 39 -3.57 9.12 14.28
N LEU A 40 -3.63 9.64 15.47
CA LEU A 40 -2.49 10.15 16.27
C LEU A 40 -1.77 11.38 15.64
N ALA A 41 -2.39 12.10 14.72
CA ALA A 41 -1.80 13.31 14.14
C ALA A 41 -1.46 14.36 15.19
N GLY A 42 -0.25 14.94 15.08
CA GLY A 42 0.27 15.95 16.01
C GLY A 42 0.90 15.40 17.28
N SER A 43 0.65 14.14 17.64
CA SER A 43 1.09 13.56 18.92
C SER A 43 2.08 12.38 18.77
N PHE A 44 2.23 11.82 17.57
CA PHE A 44 3.03 10.63 17.29
C PHE A 44 4.23 10.94 16.39
N LYS A 45 5.41 10.47 16.76
CA LYS A 45 6.62 10.61 15.96
C LYS A 45 7.56 9.42 16.10
N LEU A 46 8.32 9.15 15.04
CA LEU A 46 9.28 8.06 14.93
C LEU A 46 10.65 8.60 14.51
N LYS A 47 11.73 8.02 15.04
CA LYS A 47 13.12 8.29 14.64
C LYS A 47 13.94 7.02 14.74
N GLN A 48 14.86 6.82 13.81
CA GLN A 48 15.90 5.81 13.94
C GLN A 48 17.23 6.46 14.33
N GLU A 49 17.90 5.90 15.33
CA GLU A 49 19.27 6.26 15.75
C GLU A 49 20.09 4.98 15.86
N GLY A 50 20.99 4.75 14.90
CA GLY A 50 21.72 3.48 14.81
C GLY A 50 20.74 2.30 14.74
N ASN A 51 20.93 1.35 15.65
CA ASN A 51 20.08 0.14 15.76
C ASN A 51 18.87 0.32 16.67
N PHE A 52 18.49 1.56 16.96
CA PHE A 52 17.34 1.83 17.81
C PHE A 52 16.25 2.59 17.05
N LEU A 53 15.01 2.12 17.18
CA LEU A 53 13.82 2.88 16.82
C LEU A 53 13.30 3.57 18.08
N ILE A 54 13.20 4.89 18.01
CA ILE A 54 12.65 5.72 19.06
C ILE A 54 11.27 6.19 18.62
N ALA A 55 10.26 5.94 19.44
CA ALA A 55 8.91 6.43 19.21
C ALA A 55 8.46 7.26 20.41
N GLU A 56 7.82 8.39 20.12
CA GLU A 56 7.21 9.25 21.13
C GLU A 56 5.76 9.53 20.79
N TYR A 57 4.93 9.52 21.81
CA TYR A 57 3.51 9.84 21.73
C TYR A 57 3.07 10.68 22.93
N ASN A 58 2.36 11.77 22.64
CA ASN A 58 1.77 12.66 23.62
C ASN A 58 0.24 12.61 23.55
N GLY A 59 -0.39 11.83 24.41
CA GLY A 59 -1.84 11.64 24.48
C GLY A 59 -2.21 10.44 25.37
N ASP A 60 -3.48 10.05 25.37
CA ASP A 60 -4.09 9.07 26.29
C ASP A 60 -4.28 7.67 25.69
N LEU A 61 -3.47 7.30 24.70
CA LEU A 61 -3.52 5.95 24.12
C LEU A 61 -3.03 4.92 25.16
N ASP A 62 -3.63 3.73 25.16
CA ASP A 62 -3.11 2.59 25.92
C ASP A 62 -1.71 2.20 25.45
N TYR A 63 -0.84 1.78 26.40
CA TYR A 63 0.55 1.46 26.11
C TYR A 63 0.72 0.33 25.08
N LYS A 64 -0.12 -0.72 25.17
CA LYS A 64 -0.10 -1.83 24.22
C LYS A 64 -0.48 -1.36 22.81
N MET A 65 -1.53 -0.55 22.72
CA MET A 65 -1.93 0.05 21.43
C MET A 65 -0.83 0.94 20.86
N PHE A 66 -0.14 1.71 21.72
CA PHE A 66 1.00 2.53 21.28
C PHE A 66 2.11 1.67 20.67
N ILE A 67 2.51 0.56 21.33
CA ILE A 67 3.52 -0.37 20.81
C ILE A 67 3.07 -0.97 19.47
N ASP A 68 1.81 -1.38 19.36
CA ASP A 68 1.27 -1.95 18.14
C ASP A 68 1.31 -0.94 16.99
N GLU A 69 0.91 0.32 17.21
CA GLU A 69 1.01 1.37 16.19
C GLU A 69 2.48 1.65 15.80
N VAL A 70 3.41 1.66 16.78
CA VAL A 70 4.83 1.81 16.47
C VAL A 70 5.32 0.70 15.55
N LYS A 71 4.99 -0.56 15.86
CA LYS A 71 5.40 -1.70 15.02
C LYS A 71 4.79 -1.65 13.62
N LEU A 72 3.50 -1.30 13.51
CA LEU A 72 2.79 -1.21 12.24
C LEU A 72 3.35 -0.10 11.35
N GLU A 73 3.42 1.12 11.87
CA GLU A 73 3.80 2.29 11.08
C GLU A 73 5.30 2.40 10.83
N SER A 74 6.14 1.70 11.60
CA SER A 74 7.58 1.57 11.32
C SER A 74 7.92 0.36 10.44
N GLY A 75 6.96 -0.55 10.18
CA GLY A 75 7.20 -1.77 9.43
C GLY A 75 7.86 -2.90 10.25
N LEU A 76 8.02 -2.75 11.57
CA LEU A 76 8.62 -3.80 12.42
C LEU A 76 7.70 -5.01 12.63
N TRP A 77 6.43 -4.93 12.25
CA TRP A 77 5.49 -6.05 12.31
C TRP A 77 5.79 -7.17 11.30
N HIS A 78 6.63 -6.91 10.29
CA HIS A 78 6.97 -7.85 9.23
C HIS A 78 8.48 -7.82 8.95
N ASN A 79 9.17 -8.94 9.18
CA ASN A 79 10.58 -9.09 8.85
C ASN A 79 10.74 -9.95 7.59
N PRO A 80 11.07 -9.36 6.42
CA PRO A 80 11.21 -10.11 5.18
C PRO A 80 12.51 -10.92 5.11
N PHE A 81 13.46 -10.71 6.03
CA PHE A 81 14.80 -11.30 5.95
C PHE A 81 14.93 -12.67 6.65
N GLU A 82 14.08 -12.97 7.65
CA GLU A 82 14.24 -14.13 8.51
C GLU A 82 13.96 -15.47 7.85
N HIS A 83 12.81 -15.64 7.17
CA HIS A 83 12.36 -16.99 6.79
C HIS A 83 11.95 -17.15 5.32
N TYR A 84 11.72 -16.06 4.61
CA TYR A 84 11.03 -16.14 3.32
C TYR A 84 11.96 -16.25 2.12
N LEU A 85 13.15 -15.63 2.18
CA LEU A 85 14.11 -15.66 1.06
C LEU A 85 14.62 -17.08 0.76
N GLY A 86 14.70 -17.93 1.78
CA GLY A 86 15.09 -19.33 1.63
C GLY A 86 14.17 -20.16 0.74
N ASN A 87 12.89 -19.82 0.69
CA ASN A 87 11.86 -20.56 -0.04
C ASN A 87 11.79 -20.20 -1.54
N LEU A 88 12.50 -19.17 -1.97
CA LEU A 88 12.54 -18.75 -3.37
C LEU A 88 13.46 -19.67 -4.19
N SER A 89 13.09 -19.92 -5.47
CA SER A 89 14.00 -20.57 -6.41
C SER A 89 15.29 -19.78 -6.55
N LYS A 90 16.42 -20.43 -6.89
CA LYS A 90 17.75 -19.79 -7.00
C LYS A 90 17.70 -18.52 -7.84
N LYS A 91 17.14 -18.59 -9.04
CA LYS A 91 17.02 -17.47 -9.98
C LYS A 91 16.25 -16.28 -9.39
N VAL A 92 15.12 -16.54 -8.76
CA VAL A 92 14.29 -15.50 -8.13
C VAL A 92 15.00 -14.90 -6.92
N ARG A 93 15.63 -15.74 -6.09
CA ARG A 93 16.39 -15.30 -4.91
C ARG A 93 17.54 -14.37 -5.28
N GLU A 94 18.29 -14.65 -6.34
CA GLU A 94 19.37 -13.79 -6.82
C GLU A 94 18.86 -12.39 -7.19
N SER A 95 17.79 -12.29 -7.97
CA SER A 95 17.19 -11.01 -8.35
C SER A 95 16.58 -10.23 -7.17
N VAL A 96 15.94 -10.93 -6.24
CA VAL A 96 15.39 -10.32 -5.01
C VAL A 96 16.52 -9.84 -4.09
N SER A 97 17.58 -10.63 -3.94
CA SER A 97 18.77 -10.22 -3.17
C SER A 97 19.46 -9.00 -3.77
N GLN A 98 19.52 -8.91 -5.11
CA GLN A 98 20.03 -7.71 -5.79
C GLN A 98 19.17 -6.47 -5.48
N LEU A 99 17.84 -6.57 -5.55
CA LEU A 99 16.94 -5.47 -5.19
C LEU A 99 17.06 -5.07 -3.72
N SER A 100 17.16 -6.05 -2.82
CA SER A 100 17.32 -5.82 -1.39
C SER A 100 18.64 -5.09 -1.07
N LYS A 101 19.75 -5.47 -1.73
CA LYS A 101 21.04 -4.80 -1.58
C LYS A 101 21.04 -3.35 -2.06
N MET A 102 20.19 -3.02 -3.04
CA MET A 102 20.03 -1.62 -3.49
C MET A 102 19.31 -0.75 -2.45
N PHE A 103 18.49 -1.34 -1.60
CA PHE A 103 17.68 -0.67 -0.59
C PHE A 103 17.72 -1.44 0.74
N PRO A 104 18.87 -1.45 1.41
CA PRO A 104 19.07 -2.25 2.61
C PRO A 104 18.14 -1.79 3.74
N GLY A 105 17.53 -2.75 4.41
CA GLY A 105 16.72 -2.49 5.58
C GLY A 105 15.30 -1.98 5.33
N VAL A 106 14.83 -1.95 4.06
CA VAL A 106 13.42 -1.63 3.76
C VAL A 106 12.50 -2.67 4.34
N ARG A 107 11.48 -2.22 5.05
CA ARG A 107 10.36 -3.04 5.51
C ARG A 107 9.03 -2.49 4.99
N LEU A 108 7.91 -3.07 5.43
CA LEU A 108 6.57 -2.71 4.99
C LEU A 108 5.84 -1.95 6.09
N ALA A 109 5.83 -0.62 6.02
CA ALA A 109 5.05 0.23 6.92
C ALA A 109 3.58 0.27 6.50
N ILE A 110 2.66 0.11 7.45
CA ILE A 110 1.21 0.11 7.22
C ILE A 110 0.48 0.94 8.28
N SER A 111 -0.70 1.48 7.96
CA SER A 111 -1.56 2.20 8.91
C SER A 111 -3.01 1.73 8.79
N PRO A 112 -3.42 0.67 9.50
CA PRO A 112 -4.78 0.14 9.45
C PRO A 112 -5.86 1.16 9.85
N ARG A 113 -5.57 2.03 10.82
CA ARG A 113 -6.51 3.04 11.33
C ARG A 113 -6.73 4.20 10.37
N ASP A 114 -5.84 4.39 9.40
CA ASP A 114 -5.91 5.44 8.39
C ASP A 114 -6.42 4.93 7.03
N PHE A 115 -7.26 3.89 7.02
CA PHE A 115 -7.78 3.27 5.81
C PHE A 115 -8.32 4.27 4.78
N ASN A 116 -9.17 5.20 5.22
CA ASN A 116 -9.75 6.21 4.33
C ASN A 116 -8.69 7.09 3.68
N LEU A 117 -7.68 7.46 4.44
CA LEU A 117 -6.57 8.30 3.97
C LEU A 117 -5.70 7.54 2.97
N ILE A 118 -5.36 6.29 3.28
CA ILE A 118 -4.60 5.42 2.37
C ILE A 118 -5.38 5.18 1.07
N PHE A 119 -6.70 4.96 1.14
CA PHE A 119 -7.56 4.81 -0.04
C PHE A 119 -7.54 6.06 -0.93
N ILE A 120 -7.69 7.27 -0.35
CA ILE A 120 -7.54 8.53 -1.09
C ILE A 120 -6.16 8.62 -1.74
N GLY A 121 -5.09 8.33 -1.00
CA GLY A 121 -3.73 8.34 -1.52
C GLY A 121 -3.54 7.39 -2.71
N ALA A 122 -4.06 6.16 -2.61
CA ALA A 122 -4.02 5.16 -3.67
C ALA A 122 -4.82 5.59 -4.92
N LEU A 123 -5.98 6.24 -4.74
CA LEU A 123 -6.79 6.79 -5.84
C LEU A 123 -6.06 7.93 -6.57
N LEU A 124 -5.47 8.86 -5.83
CA LEU A 124 -4.74 9.99 -6.39
C LEU A 124 -3.45 9.58 -7.09
N SER A 125 -2.86 8.43 -6.71
CA SER A 125 -1.58 7.92 -7.26
C SER A 125 -1.66 7.40 -8.70
N LYS A 126 -2.86 7.38 -9.31
CA LYS A 126 -3.04 6.86 -10.67
C LYS A 126 -2.32 7.72 -11.71
N ARG A 127 -1.36 7.15 -12.43
CA ARG A 127 -0.65 7.80 -13.56
C ARG A 127 -0.07 9.17 -13.22
N THR A 128 0.47 9.34 -12.02
CA THR A 128 1.10 10.59 -11.60
C THR A 128 2.32 10.34 -10.70
N ARG A 129 3.15 11.37 -10.53
CA ARG A 129 4.31 11.31 -9.64
C ARG A 129 3.85 11.55 -8.20
N TYR A 130 3.97 10.51 -7.36
CA TYR A 130 3.49 10.54 -6.00
C TYR A 130 4.09 11.69 -5.17
N GLU A 131 5.41 11.77 -5.13
CA GLU A 131 6.13 12.74 -4.32
C GLU A 131 5.87 14.22 -4.73
N VAL A 132 5.60 14.46 -6.01
CA VAL A 132 5.42 15.82 -6.53
C VAL A 132 3.99 16.30 -6.41
N PHE A 133 3.03 15.45 -6.79
CA PHE A 133 1.64 15.86 -6.94
C PHE A 133 0.73 15.29 -5.86
N VAL A 134 0.81 13.96 -5.59
CA VAL A 134 -0.14 13.32 -4.69
C VAL A 134 -0.01 13.84 -3.27
N LYS A 135 1.20 13.95 -2.74
CA LYS A 135 1.45 14.54 -1.41
C LYS A 135 0.87 15.95 -1.31
N LYS A 136 1.12 16.81 -2.30
CA LYS A 136 0.60 18.17 -2.32
C LYS A 136 -0.94 18.21 -2.32
N TRP A 137 -1.59 17.41 -3.18
CA TRP A 137 -3.04 17.31 -3.22
C TRP A 137 -3.61 16.75 -1.93
N PHE A 138 -2.97 15.75 -1.38
CA PHE A 138 -3.37 15.09 -0.14
C PHE A 138 -3.33 16.07 1.05
N HIS A 139 -2.24 16.84 1.20
CA HIS A 139 -2.13 17.87 2.22
C HIS A 139 -3.19 18.96 2.07
N LYS A 140 -3.47 19.39 0.84
CA LYS A 140 -4.56 20.36 0.57
C LYS A 140 -5.93 19.78 0.91
N LEU A 141 -6.21 18.51 0.55
CA LEU A 141 -7.47 17.84 0.91
C LEU A 141 -7.64 17.76 2.44
N TRP A 142 -6.56 17.45 3.13
CA TRP A 142 -6.58 17.39 4.60
C TRP A 142 -6.81 18.76 5.23
N SER A 143 -6.06 19.76 4.84
CA SER A 143 -6.17 21.11 5.42
C SER A 143 -7.53 21.76 5.15
N SER A 144 -8.10 21.57 3.94
CA SER A 144 -9.36 22.17 3.53
C SER A 144 -10.60 21.36 3.93
N PHE A 145 -10.52 20.03 3.90
CA PHE A 145 -11.70 19.15 4.00
C PHE A 145 -11.49 17.95 4.92
N ARG A 146 -10.38 17.88 5.66
CA ARG A 146 -10.01 16.75 6.55
C ARG A 146 -10.02 15.36 5.89
N CYS A 147 -9.97 15.33 4.57
CA CYS A 147 -10.14 14.10 3.78
C CYS A 147 -11.45 13.35 4.09
N ASP A 148 -12.48 14.05 4.54
CA ASP A 148 -13.79 13.49 4.84
C ASP A 148 -14.49 13.06 3.55
N PHE A 149 -14.92 11.80 3.48
CA PHE A 149 -15.55 11.22 2.30
C PHE A 149 -16.88 11.89 1.95
N LYS A 150 -17.73 12.21 2.96
CA LYS A 150 -19.02 12.87 2.74
C LYS A 150 -18.82 14.30 2.22
N VAL A 151 -17.89 15.01 2.83
CA VAL A 151 -17.55 16.37 2.39
C VAL A 151 -17.07 16.35 0.95
N ILE A 152 -16.03 15.56 0.64
CA ILE A 152 -15.43 15.50 -0.71
C ILE A 152 -16.43 15.04 -1.77
N ALA A 153 -17.28 14.06 -1.45
CA ALA A 153 -18.31 13.56 -2.36
C ALA A 153 -19.34 14.62 -2.76
N ASN A 154 -19.55 15.66 -1.93
CA ASN A 154 -20.50 16.73 -2.16
C ASN A 154 -19.91 18.04 -2.69
N LEU A 155 -18.57 18.19 -2.71
CA LEU A 155 -17.91 19.39 -3.24
C LEU A 155 -18.33 19.66 -4.68
N SER A 156 -18.44 20.95 -5.04
CA SER A 156 -18.53 21.39 -6.43
C SER A 156 -17.20 21.18 -7.17
N LEU A 157 -17.22 21.23 -8.50
CA LEU A 157 -15.98 21.17 -9.29
C LEU A 157 -15.06 22.35 -9.02
N ARG A 158 -15.65 23.54 -8.71
CA ARG A 158 -14.91 24.75 -8.34
C ARG A 158 -14.14 24.54 -7.03
N GLU A 159 -14.78 24.01 -6.00
CA GLU A 159 -14.12 23.71 -4.72
C GLU A 159 -13.01 22.66 -4.88
N LEU A 160 -13.26 21.59 -5.65
CA LEU A 160 -12.22 20.60 -5.96
C LEU A 160 -11.03 21.22 -6.71
N SER A 161 -11.25 22.23 -7.56
CA SER A 161 -10.17 22.89 -8.30
C SER A 161 -9.17 23.64 -7.42
N ILE A 162 -9.54 23.97 -6.18
CA ILE A 162 -8.63 24.52 -5.15
C ILE A 162 -7.51 23.53 -4.84
N ILE A 163 -7.82 22.24 -4.85
CA ILE A 163 -6.85 21.18 -4.62
C ILE A 163 -5.89 21.06 -5.80
N GLY A 164 -6.43 21.13 -7.01
CA GLY A 164 -5.71 21.09 -8.28
C GLY A 164 -6.62 20.81 -9.47
N SER A 165 -6.08 20.96 -10.68
CA SER A 165 -6.83 20.78 -11.94
C SER A 165 -6.71 19.37 -12.54
N SER A 166 -6.12 18.42 -11.83
CA SER A 166 -5.90 17.07 -12.37
C SER A 166 -7.16 16.22 -12.33
N TYR A 167 -7.36 15.39 -13.36
CA TYR A 167 -8.52 14.51 -13.46
C TYR A 167 -8.67 13.55 -12.26
N GLN A 168 -7.57 13.17 -11.59
CA GLN A 168 -7.61 12.30 -10.41
C GLN A 168 -8.42 12.94 -9.27
N ILE A 169 -8.33 14.26 -9.12
CA ILE A 169 -9.05 15.02 -8.09
C ILE A 169 -10.56 15.01 -8.38
N PHE A 170 -10.95 15.28 -9.64
CA PHE A 170 -12.37 15.25 -10.04
C PHE A 170 -12.94 13.83 -9.99
N HIS A 171 -12.15 12.84 -10.32
CA HIS A 171 -12.52 11.44 -10.21
C HIS A 171 -12.76 10.99 -8.77
N LEU A 172 -12.02 11.56 -7.81
CA LEU A 172 -12.17 11.25 -6.39
C LEU A 172 -13.62 11.43 -5.92
N LYS A 173 -14.26 12.56 -6.28
CA LYS A 173 -15.66 12.85 -5.95
C LYS A 173 -16.60 11.69 -6.35
N ARG A 174 -16.52 11.24 -7.60
CA ARG A 174 -17.38 10.14 -8.09
C ARG A 174 -17.09 8.84 -7.38
N THR A 175 -15.81 8.52 -7.19
CA THR A 175 -15.41 7.30 -6.48
C THR A 175 -15.95 7.27 -5.06
N LEU A 176 -15.86 8.40 -4.33
CA LEU A 176 -16.34 8.49 -2.95
C LEU A 176 -17.87 8.51 -2.86
N LYS A 177 -18.59 9.08 -3.85
CA LYS A 177 -20.05 8.92 -3.94
C LYS A 177 -20.46 7.46 -4.05
N ASP A 178 -19.83 6.71 -4.94
CA ASP A 178 -20.09 5.28 -5.09
C ASP A 178 -19.78 4.51 -3.79
N TYR A 179 -18.64 4.83 -3.16
CA TYR A 179 -18.24 4.20 -1.90
C TYR A 179 -19.32 4.42 -0.81
N LEU A 180 -19.74 5.66 -0.62
CA LEU A 180 -20.77 6.02 0.38
C LEU A 180 -22.14 5.39 0.06
N ALA A 181 -22.53 5.36 -1.21
CA ALA A 181 -23.79 4.76 -1.64
C ALA A 181 -23.80 3.23 -1.42
N LEU A 182 -22.66 2.56 -1.62
CA LEU A 182 -22.55 1.11 -1.49
C LEU A 182 -22.31 0.67 -0.03
N TYR A 183 -21.58 1.43 0.76
CA TYR A 183 -21.03 0.97 2.05
C TYR A 183 -21.29 1.93 3.21
N GLY A 184 -21.83 3.12 2.96
CA GLY A 184 -22.01 4.17 3.98
C GLY A 184 -20.69 4.64 4.55
N ASP A 185 -20.70 5.06 5.82
CA ASP A 185 -19.51 5.53 6.55
C ASP A 185 -18.68 4.39 7.16
N LYS A 186 -19.22 3.18 7.18
CA LYS A 186 -18.58 2.07 7.88
C LYS A 186 -17.39 1.54 7.08
N ILE A 187 -16.22 1.67 7.64
CA ILE A 187 -15.04 0.96 7.16
C ILE A 187 -15.22 -0.51 7.56
N MET A 188 -15.35 -1.38 6.57
CA MET A 188 -15.55 -2.81 6.81
C MET A 188 -14.23 -3.52 7.13
N LEU A 189 -13.52 -3.04 8.17
CA LEU A 189 -12.20 -3.56 8.56
C LEU A 189 -12.24 -5.02 9.00
N ASN A 190 -13.38 -5.52 9.44
CA ASN A 190 -13.54 -6.90 9.91
C ASN A 190 -13.77 -7.91 8.77
N GLU A 191 -13.90 -7.45 7.53
CA GLU A 191 -14.06 -8.35 6.39
C GLU A 191 -12.71 -8.87 5.91
N SER A 192 -12.71 -10.06 5.30
CA SER A 192 -11.51 -10.59 4.65
C SER A 192 -11.06 -9.69 3.50
N SER A 193 -9.75 -9.61 3.29
CA SER A 193 -9.17 -8.71 2.30
C SER A 193 -9.67 -8.97 0.88
N PHE A 194 -9.98 -10.21 0.51
CA PHE A 194 -10.48 -10.48 -0.83
C PHE A 194 -11.93 -9.99 -1.02
N ILE A 195 -12.80 -10.02 0.02
CA ILE A 195 -14.14 -9.42 -0.02
C ILE A 195 -14.02 -7.90 -0.12
N LEU A 196 -13.21 -7.29 0.75
CA LEU A 196 -13.00 -5.84 0.75
C LEU A 196 -12.38 -5.36 -0.57
N ARG A 197 -11.44 -6.12 -1.14
CA ARG A 197 -10.88 -5.88 -2.46
C ARG A 197 -11.96 -5.77 -3.55
N ARG A 198 -12.88 -6.72 -3.57
CA ARG A 198 -14.00 -6.72 -4.52
C ARG A 198 -14.93 -5.52 -4.30
N LYS A 199 -15.28 -5.26 -3.04
CA LYS A 199 -16.11 -4.10 -2.67
C LYS A 199 -15.48 -2.79 -3.16
N LEU A 200 -14.20 -2.56 -2.89
CA LEU A 200 -13.50 -1.38 -3.41
C LEU A 200 -13.57 -1.28 -4.94
N MET A 201 -13.44 -2.41 -5.64
CA MET A 201 -13.51 -2.41 -7.10
C MET A 201 -14.91 -2.13 -7.67
N TYR A 202 -16.00 -2.25 -6.91
CA TYR A 202 -17.32 -1.79 -7.36
C TYR A 202 -17.37 -0.27 -7.51
N CYS A 203 -16.60 0.47 -6.70
CA CYS A 203 -16.52 1.92 -6.83
C CYS A 203 -15.94 2.32 -8.19
N TRP A 204 -16.46 3.39 -8.77
CA TRP A 204 -15.98 3.92 -10.04
C TRP A 204 -14.49 4.31 -9.95
N GLY A 205 -13.74 4.04 -11.00
CA GLY A 205 -12.32 4.39 -11.07
C GLY A 205 -11.37 3.55 -10.21
N VAL A 206 -11.88 2.62 -9.39
CA VAL A 206 -11.08 1.68 -8.63
C VAL A 206 -10.84 0.42 -9.45
N GLY A 207 -9.59 0.14 -9.74
CA GLY A 207 -9.14 -1.10 -10.37
C GLY A 207 -8.34 -1.99 -9.40
N PRO A 208 -7.90 -3.18 -9.85
CA PRO A 208 -7.15 -4.13 -9.01
C PRO A 208 -5.95 -3.49 -8.29
N LYS A 209 -5.13 -2.69 -9.00
CA LYS A 209 -3.95 -2.02 -8.41
C LYS A 209 -4.31 -1.09 -7.24
N VAL A 210 -5.39 -0.30 -7.38
CA VAL A 210 -5.79 0.65 -6.32
C VAL A 210 -6.33 -0.10 -5.12
N ALA A 211 -7.19 -1.12 -5.34
CA ALA A 211 -7.72 -1.95 -4.27
C ALA A 211 -6.61 -2.69 -3.53
N ASP A 212 -5.71 -3.38 -4.26
CA ASP A 212 -4.59 -4.10 -3.66
C ASP A 212 -3.64 -3.14 -2.92
N ALA A 213 -3.36 -1.93 -3.45
CA ALA A 213 -2.51 -0.95 -2.78
C ALA A 213 -3.14 -0.41 -1.48
N THR A 214 -4.46 -0.15 -1.48
CA THR A 214 -5.15 0.23 -0.25
C THR A 214 -5.01 -0.86 0.82
N LEU A 215 -5.24 -2.10 0.45
CA LEU A 215 -5.19 -3.23 1.38
C LEU A 215 -3.76 -3.51 1.87
N LEU A 216 -2.76 -3.47 0.99
CA LEU A 216 -1.36 -3.69 1.37
C LEU A 216 -0.92 -2.74 2.48
N PHE A 217 -1.32 -1.46 2.41
CA PHE A 217 -0.91 -0.45 3.38
C PHE A 217 -1.88 -0.26 4.56
N THR A 218 -2.93 -1.10 4.65
CA THR A 218 -3.92 -1.06 5.75
C THR A 218 -4.18 -2.41 6.39
N ARG A 219 -3.56 -3.50 5.91
CA ARG A 219 -3.73 -4.86 6.45
C ARG A 219 -2.38 -5.48 6.79
N GLN A 220 -2.35 -6.28 7.83
CA GLN A 220 -1.19 -7.11 8.19
C GLN A 220 -1.12 -8.37 7.31
N GLU A 221 -1.25 -8.20 6.00
CA GLU A 221 -1.26 -9.26 4.99
C GLU A 221 -0.19 -8.98 3.94
N PRO A 222 1.07 -9.36 4.18
CA PRO A 222 2.20 -9.00 3.33
C PRO A 222 2.20 -9.71 1.97
N GLU A 223 1.33 -10.69 1.76
CA GLU A 223 1.08 -11.37 0.48
C GLU A 223 0.24 -10.55 -0.49
N ILE A 224 -0.40 -9.46 -0.07
CA ILE A 224 -1.15 -8.58 -0.96
C ILE A 224 -0.20 -7.91 -1.95
N LEU A 225 -0.52 -8.04 -3.25
CA LEU A 225 0.36 -7.60 -4.32
C LEU A 225 -0.32 -6.61 -5.28
N PRO A 226 -0.09 -5.30 -5.10
CA PRO A 226 -0.48 -4.31 -6.10
C PRO A 226 0.36 -4.43 -7.37
N VAL A 227 -0.25 -4.83 -8.48
CA VAL A 227 0.44 -4.93 -9.78
C VAL A 227 0.52 -3.54 -10.41
N ASP A 228 1.64 -2.85 -10.21
CA ASP A 228 1.92 -1.56 -10.80
C ASP A 228 2.93 -1.64 -11.97
N THR A 229 3.22 -0.50 -12.58
CA THR A 229 4.14 -0.42 -13.73
C THR A 229 5.58 -0.78 -13.37
N HIS A 230 6.01 -0.54 -12.14
CA HIS A 230 7.36 -0.86 -11.66
C HIS A 230 7.53 -2.35 -11.47
N LEU A 231 6.53 -3.01 -10.86
CA LEU A 231 6.50 -4.45 -10.70
C LEU A 231 6.46 -5.17 -12.06
N VAL A 232 5.63 -4.70 -13.00
CA VAL A 232 5.58 -5.25 -14.38
C VAL A 232 6.94 -5.12 -15.08
N LYS A 233 7.59 -3.97 -14.93
CA LYS A 233 8.95 -3.75 -15.47
C LYS A 233 9.97 -4.71 -14.86
N ALA A 234 9.97 -4.84 -13.54
CA ALA A 234 10.86 -5.76 -12.83
C ALA A 234 10.63 -7.22 -13.26
N THR A 235 9.37 -7.65 -13.34
CA THR A 235 9.02 -9.01 -13.80
C THR A 235 9.64 -9.33 -15.16
N ARG A 236 9.57 -8.39 -16.10
CA ARG A 236 10.17 -8.55 -17.44
C ARG A 236 11.70 -8.53 -17.41
N CYS A 237 12.30 -7.63 -16.62
CA CYS A 237 13.75 -7.52 -16.51
C CYS A 237 14.39 -8.75 -15.90
N PHE A 238 13.80 -9.30 -14.85
CA PHE A 238 14.33 -10.44 -14.12
C PHE A 238 13.79 -11.79 -14.60
N ASN A 239 12.88 -11.79 -15.60
CA ASN A 239 12.22 -12.98 -16.11
C ASN A 239 11.63 -13.84 -14.98
N TRP A 240 10.88 -13.21 -14.06
CA TRP A 240 10.20 -13.93 -12.98
C TRP A 240 9.05 -14.79 -13.49
N VAL A 241 8.43 -14.34 -14.59
CA VAL A 241 7.32 -14.99 -15.27
C VAL A 241 7.48 -14.83 -16.78
N ASP A 242 7.35 -15.92 -17.54
CA ASP A 242 7.56 -15.90 -18.99
C ASP A 242 6.37 -15.31 -19.74
N LYS A 243 5.16 -15.78 -19.44
CA LYS A 243 3.91 -15.33 -20.09
C LYS A 243 2.91 -14.87 -19.05
N PHE A 244 2.38 -13.66 -19.22
CA PHE A 244 1.37 -13.15 -18.32
C PHE A 244 0.41 -12.15 -18.98
N LYS A 245 -0.75 -11.99 -18.33
CA LYS A 245 -1.73 -10.94 -18.57
C LYS A 245 -1.96 -10.16 -17.26
N LEU A 246 -2.21 -8.86 -17.40
CA LEU A 246 -2.50 -8.02 -16.24
C LEU A 246 -3.92 -8.27 -15.72
N PRO A 247 -4.14 -8.22 -14.40
CA PRO A 247 -5.48 -8.29 -13.84
C PRO A 247 -6.29 -7.06 -14.29
N THR A 248 -7.53 -7.29 -14.72
CA THR A 248 -8.47 -6.22 -15.10
C THR A 248 -9.65 -6.17 -14.14
N LYS A 249 -10.24 -4.98 -13.97
CA LYS A 249 -11.41 -4.78 -13.10
C LYS A 249 -12.55 -5.74 -13.48
N ASN A 250 -12.87 -5.83 -14.76
CA ASN A 250 -13.98 -6.66 -15.24
C ASN A 250 -13.80 -8.14 -14.91
N LEU A 251 -12.59 -8.69 -15.15
CA LEU A 251 -12.30 -10.07 -14.79
C LEU A 251 -12.32 -10.28 -13.28
N CYS A 252 -11.70 -9.40 -12.50
CA CYS A 252 -11.63 -9.51 -11.05
C CYS A 252 -12.99 -9.31 -10.36
N LEU A 253 -13.97 -8.66 -10.98
CA LEU A 253 -15.35 -8.57 -10.49
C LEU A 253 -16.20 -9.77 -10.92
N LYS A 254 -15.98 -10.34 -12.11
CA LYS A 254 -16.75 -11.47 -12.63
C LYS A 254 -16.31 -12.80 -12.03
N TYR A 255 -15.02 -12.94 -11.69
CA TYR A 255 -14.37 -14.18 -11.30
C TYR A 255 -13.61 -14.03 -9.98
N VAL A 256 -13.21 -15.15 -9.39
CA VAL A 256 -12.32 -15.24 -8.22
C VAL A 256 -10.96 -15.85 -8.59
N CYS A 257 -9.98 -15.75 -7.68
CA CYS A 257 -8.60 -16.17 -8.01
C CYS A 257 -8.33 -17.66 -7.73
N ASN A 258 -9.05 -18.27 -6.77
CA ASN A 258 -8.80 -19.63 -6.31
C ASN A 258 -10.10 -20.33 -5.86
N GLU A 259 -9.97 -21.62 -5.53
CA GLU A 259 -11.10 -22.47 -5.11
C GLU A 259 -11.75 -22.04 -3.79
N ASN A 260 -10.98 -21.58 -2.82
CA ASN A 260 -11.50 -21.16 -1.52
C ASN A 260 -12.41 -19.94 -1.68
N GLU A 261 -11.97 -18.95 -2.47
CA GLU A 261 -12.80 -17.81 -2.83
C GLU A 261 -14.04 -18.22 -3.64
N SER A 262 -13.88 -19.22 -4.54
CA SER A 262 -15.00 -19.75 -5.34
C SER A 262 -16.07 -20.40 -4.48
N LYS A 263 -15.69 -21.24 -3.54
CA LYS A 263 -16.63 -21.87 -2.59
C LYS A 263 -17.36 -20.84 -1.75
N LEU A 264 -16.66 -19.81 -1.28
CA LEU A 264 -17.23 -18.81 -0.40
C LEU A 264 -18.18 -17.84 -1.13
N LEU A 265 -17.81 -17.37 -2.31
CA LEU A 265 -18.60 -16.39 -3.07
C LEU A 265 -19.53 -17.01 -4.10
N LYS A 266 -19.48 -18.32 -4.33
CA LYS A 266 -20.21 -19.02 -5.39
C LYS A 266 -19.99 -18.42 -6.79
N LEU A 267 -18.74 -17.99 -7.04
CA LEU A 267 -18.32 -17.41 -8.30
C LEU A 267 -17.32 -18.34 -9.02
N PRO A 268 -17.30 -18.38 -10.35
CA PRO A 268 -16.35 -19.20 -11.10
C PRO A 268 -14.91 -18.67 -10.96
N ILE A 269 -13.94 -19.58 -11.05
CA ILE A 269 -12.52 -19.22 -11.04
C ILE A 269 -12.15 -18.50 -12.34
N CYS A 270 -11.29 -17.49 -12.22
CA CYS A 270 -10.84 -16.67 -13.35
C CYS A 270 -10.11 -17.52 -14.41
N PRO A 271 -10.48 -17.43 -15.68
CA PRO A 271 -9.77 -18.13 -16.76
C PRO A 271 -8.25 -17.81 -16.79
N LEU A 272 -7.85 -16.59 -16.47
CA LEU A 272 -6.42 -16.23 -16.36
C LEU A 272 -5.74 -16.96 -15.19
N SER A 273 -6.48 -17.24 -14.11
CA SER A 273 -5.95 -17.99 -12.95
C SER A 273 -5.86 -19.48 -13.26
N LEU A 274 -6.87 -20.06 -13.93
CA LEU A 274 -6.87 -21.46 -14.34
C LEU A 274 -5.73 -21.79 -15.31
N ASN A 275 -5.47 -20.89 -16.27
CA ASN A 275 -4.42 -21.07 -17.26
C ASN A 275 -3.05 -20.53 -16.81
N ASN A 276 -2.89 -20.22 -15.53
CA ASN A 276 -1.68 -19.64 -14.95
C ASN A 276 -1.13 -18.44 -15.75
N LEU A 277 -2.01 -17.52 -16.17
CA LEU A 277 -1.66 -16.33 -16.94
C LEU A 277 -1.84 -15.02 -16.16
N CYS A 278 -2.51 -15.02 -14.99
CA CYS A 278 -2.69 -13.82 -14.20
C CYS A 278 -1.38 -13.42 -13.49
N LEU A 279 -0.77 -12.30 -13.87
CA LEU A 279 0.48 -11.84 -13.27
C LEU A 279 0.40 -11.74 -11.74
N ARG A 280 -0.70 -11.17 -11.20
CA ARG A 280 -0.88 -11.06 -9.75
C ARG A 280 -0.80 -12.42 -9.08
N LYS A 281 -1.54 -13.43 -9.59
CA LYS A 281 -1.57 -14.78 -9.02
C LYS A 281 -0.19 -15.43 -9.08
N GLN A 282 0.45 -15.44 -10.25
CA GLN A 282 1.77 -16.05 -10.44
C GLN A 282 2.81 -15.46 -9.47
N LEU A 283 2.87 -14.12 -9.37
CA LEU A 283 3.84 -13.48 -8.48
C LEU A 283 3.51 -13.68 -7.00
N THR A 284 2.22 -13.73 -6.62
CA THR A 284 1.84 -14.06 -5.25
C THR A 284 2.21 -15.50 -4.88
N GLU A 285 2.08 -16.44 -5.81
CA GLU A 285 2.52 -17.84 -5.63
C GLU A 285 4.05 -17.97 -5.52
N ILE A 286 4.81 -17.18 -6.31
CA ILE A 286 6.27 -17.15 -6.26
C ILE A 286 6.79 -16.53 -4.95
N PHE A 287 6.25 -15.38 -4.57
CA PHE A 287 6.81 -14.57 -3.48
C PHE A 287 6.14 -14.81 -2.12
N GLY A 288 4.91 -15.32 -2.08
CA GLY A 288 4.16 -15.54 -0.85
C GLY A 288 4.13 -14.28 0.02
N LYS A 289 4.56 -14.40 1.27
CA LYS A 289 4.63 -13.28 2.24
C LYS A 289 5.66 -12.20 1.91
N LEU A 290 6.47 -12.36 0.88
CA LEU A 290 7.37 -11.32 0.36
C LEU A 290 6.69 -10.40 -0.69
N SER A 291 5.48 -10.72 -1.15
CA SER A 291 4.83 -10.06 -2.28
C SER A 291 4.77 -8.54 -2.15
N GLY A 292 4.23 -8.03 -1.04
CA GLY A 292 4.13 -6.59 -0.77
C GLY A 292 5.49 -5.91 -0.60
N TRP A 293 6.43 -6.58 0.05
CA TRP A 293 7.78 -6.07 0.20
C TRP A 293 8.52 -5.99 -1.14
N ILE A 294 8.42 -7.00 -2.00
CA ILE A 294 8.99 -7.00 -3.35
C ILE A 294 8.39 -5.88 -4.20
N GLN A 295 7.08 -5.67 -4.13
CA GLN A 295 6.43 -4.54 -4.80
C GLN A 295 7.02 -3.20 -4.31
N THR A 296 7.25 -3.06 -3.01
CA THR A 296 7.89 -1.89 -2.41
C THR A 296 9.31 -1.67 -2.95
N LEU A 297 10.13 -2.72 -3.00
CA LEU A 297 11.48 -2.66 -3.58
C LEU A 297 11.47 -2.27 -5.07
N THR A 298 10.56 -2.86 -5.86
CA THR A 298 10.45 -2.52 -7.29
C THR A 298 10.00 -1.09 -7.51
N TYR A 299 9.12 -0.56 -6.66
CA TYR A 299 8.73 0.84 -6.68
C TYR A 299 9.93 1.77 -6.39
N LEU A 300 10.72 1.49 -5.35
CA LEU A 300 11.95 2.25 -5.03
C LEU A 300 12.97 2.19 -6.16
N ALA A 301 13.15 1.03 -6.76
CA ALA A 301 14.06 0.84 -7.87
C ALA A 301 13.62 1.62 -9.12
N GLY A 302 12.32 1.69 -9.39
CA GLY A 302 11.73 2.57 -10.41
C GLY A 302 12.44 2.50 -11.77
N SER A 303 13.01 3.64 -12.19
CA SER A 303 13.77 3.74 -13.45
C SER A 303 15.16 3.09 -13.41
N LYS A 304 15.71 2.79 -12.21
CA LYS A 304 17.03 2.18 -12.05
C LYS A 304 17.05 0.71 -12.49
N ILE A 305 15.90 0.07 -12.58
CA ILE A 305 15.79 -1.28 -13.16
C ILE A 305 16.09 -1.15 -14.65
N LYS A 306 17.34 -1.42 -15.04
CA LYS A 306 17.76 -1.50 -16.45
C LYS A 306 17.28 -2.83 -17.03
N ARG A 307 16.91 -2.86 -18.30
CA ARG A 307 16.81 -4.13 -19.04
C ARG A 307 18.22 -4.73 -19.04
N TYR A 308 18.39 -5.84 -18.39
CA TYR A 308 19.49 -6.72 -18.71
C TYR A 308 19.11 -7.36 -20.05
N SER A 309 19.68 -6.81 -21.13
CA SER A 309 19.63 -7.38 -22.47
C SER A 309 20.53 -8.60 -22.54
#